data_cc7661e7a88d2c6b62e8778ed9f9c2ab
#
_entry.id   cc7661e7a88d2c6b62e8778ed9f9c2ab
#
_cell.length_a   1.000
_cell.length_b   1.000
_cell.length_c   1.000
_cell.angle_alpha   90.00
_cell.angle_beta   90.00
_cell.angle_gamma   90.00
#
_symmetry.space_group_name_H-M   'P 1'
#
loop_
_entity.id
_entity.type
_entity.pdbx_description
1 polymer ?
#
loop_
_entity_poly.entity_id
_entity_poly.type
_entity_poly.pdbx_seq_one_letter_code
_entity_poly.pdbx_strand_id
1 'polypeptide(L)'
;GENCAKDYDDNVPYTPAWQERITGVPRDQVITVARQFADNADKTGGRSMVIIGAAMNHWYHSDMNYRGVINMLMLCGCIGKSGGGWAHYVGQEKLRPQTGWTALAFALDWIRPPRQQN
;
A
#
# COMPACT_ATOMS: atom_id res chain seq x y z
N GLY A 1 -9.16 8.00 -25.74
CA GLY A 1 -9.98 9.15 -26.00
C GLY A 1 -9.15 10.39 -26.31
N GLU A 2 -9.79 11.45 -26.71
CA GLU A 2 -9.15 12.70 -27.12
C GLU A 2 -8.29 13.38 -26.03
N ASN A 3 -8.52 13.01 -24.77
CA ASN A 3 -7.81 13.55 -23.60
C ASN A 3 -6.81 12.57 -22.99
N CYS A 4 -6.40 11.53 -23.68
CA CYS A 4 -5.37 10.63 -23.20
C CYS A 4 -3.98 11.25 -23.36
N ALA A 5 -3.13 11.05 -22.35
CA ALA A 5 -1.73 11.41 -22.44
C ALA A 5 -1.06 10.65 -23.59
N LYS A 6 -0.21 11.33 -24.34
CA LYS A 6 0.59 10.76 -25.42
C LYS A 6 2.03 10.48 -24.97
N ASP A 7 2.47 11.23 -23.97
CA ASP A 7 3.82 11.12 -23.42
C ASP A 7 3.81 11.32 -21.89
N TYR A 8 4.89 10.89 -21.25
CA TYR A 8 5.14 11.09 -19.81
C TYR A 8 5.30 12.56 -19.42
N ASP A 9 5.70 13.40 -20.38
CA ASP A 9 5.90 14.84 -20.21
C ASP A 9 4.62 15.66 -20.41
N ASP A 10 3.56 15.07 -20.88
CA ASP A 10 2.28 15.75 -21.05
C ASP A 10 1.71 16.19 -19.70
N ASN A 11 1.26 17.44 -19.62
CA ASN A 11 0.62 17.96 -18.42
C ASN A 11 -0.88 17.61 -18.37
N VAL A 12 -1.17 16.35 -18.38
CA VAL A 12 -2.51 15.77 -18.31
C VAL A 12 -2.62 14.98 -16.99
N PRO A 13 -3.78 14.98 -16.29
CA PRO A 13 -3.94 14.23 -15.06
C PRO A 13 -3.45 12.78 -15.16
N TYR A 14 -2.78 12.36 -14.10
CA TYR A 14 -2.23 11.00 -13.94
C TYR A 14 -0.95 10.69 -14.73
N THR A 15 -0.31 11.69 -15.33
CA THR A 15 1.02 11.51 -15.91
C THR A 15 2.13 11.75 -14.89
N PRO A 16 3.36 11.26 -15.15
CA PRO A 16 4.53 11.58 -14.34
C PRO A 16 4.81 13.07 -14.23
N ALA A 17 4.63 13.84 -15.31
CA ALA A 17 4.79 15.29 -15.30
C ALA A 17 3.75 16.01 -14.45
N TRP A 18 2.51 15.54 -14.50
CA TRP A 18 1.43 16.09 -13.68
C TRP A 18 1.66 15.84 -12.19
N GLN A 19 2.02 14.61 -11.80
CA GLN A 19 2.28 14.28 -10.40
C GLN A 19 3.46 15.04 -9.82
N GLU A 20 4.52 15.28 -10.61
CA GLU A 20 5.71 16.02 -10.18
C GLU A 20 5.36 17.41 -9.64
N ARG A 21 4.39 18.10 -10.27
CA ARG A 21 3.92 19.41 -9.84
C ARG A 21 3.18 19.38 -8.50
N ILE A 22 2.54 18.25 -8.20
CA ILE A 22 1.73 18.08 -6.98
C ILE A 22 2.59 17.57 -5.84
N THR A 23 3.43 16.57 -6.11
CA THR A 23 4.17 15.84 -5.08
C THR A 23 5.59 16.35 -4.88
N GLY A 24 6.16 17.01 -5.88
CA GLY A 24 7.57 17.40 -5.91
C GLY A 24 8.52 16.23 -6.20
N VAL A 25 8.01 15.02 -6.43
CA VAL A 25 8.83 13.87 -6.81
C VAL A 25 9.18 13.95 -8.28
N PRO A 26 10.46 13.96 -8.67
CA PRO A 26 10.88 14.07 -10.06
C PRO A 26 10.27 12.95 -10.93
N ARG A 27 9.74 13.30 -12.09
CA ARG A 27 9.10 12.36 -13.02
C ARG A 27 10.00 11.20 -13.42
N ASP A 28 11.28 11.45 -13.61
CA ASP A 28 12.25 10.42 -13.98
C ASP A 28 12.41 9.34 -12.90
N GLN A 29 12.32 9.72 -11.63
CA GLN A 29 12.35 8.77 -10.54
C GLN A 29 11.09 7.89 -10.54
N VAL A 30 9.94 8.49 -10.76
CA VAL A 30 8.66 7.75 -10.84
C VAL A 30 8.69 6.76 -11.99
N ILE A 31 9.13 7.20 -13.17
CA ILE A 31 9.27 6.34 -14.37
C ILE A 31 10.25 5.20 -14.10
N THR A 32 11.40 5.51 -13.49
CA THR A 32 12.43 4.51 -13.18
C THR A 32 11.91 3.44 -12.24
N VAL A 33 11.28 3.84 -11.13
CA VAL A 33 10.72 2.90 -10.15
C VAL A 33 9.61 2.05 -10.76
N ALA A 34 8.72 2.66 -11.53
CA ALA A 34 7.65 1.93 -12.21
C ALA A 34 8.19 0.87 -13.18
N ARG A 35 9.20 1.21 -13.97
CA ARG A 35 9.86 0.28 -14.88
C ARG A 35 10.57 -0.84 -14.13
N GLN A 36 11.34 -0.53 -13.09
CA GLN A 36 12.02 -1.54 -12.28
C GLN A 36 11.02 -2.53 -11.66
N PHE A 37 9.89 -2.03 -11.17
CA PHE A 37 8.84 -2.86 -10.60
C PHE A 37 8.23 -3.80 -11.65
N ALA A 38 7.87 -3.26 -12.80
CA ALA A 38 7.27 -4.02 -13.91
C ALA A 38 8.26 -5.04 -14.51
N ASP A 39 9.49 -4.62 -14.76
CA ASP A 39 10.55 -5.49 -15.30
C ASP A 39 10.85 -6.66 -14.36
N ASN A 40 10.89 -6.41 -13.05
CA ASN A 40 11.07 -7.49 -12.09
C ASN A 40 9.86 -8.42 -12.06
N ALA A 41 8.66 -7.88 -12.12
CA ALA A 41 7.45 -8.69 -12.16
C ALA A 41 7.43 -9.60 -13.42
N ASP A 42 7.79 -9.06 -14.58
CA ASP A 42 7.88 -9.82 -15.83
C ASP A 42 8.93 -10.93 -15.75
N LYS A 43 10.16 -10.58 -15.37
CA LYS A 43 11.29 -11.53 -15.26
C LYS A 43 11.06 -12.65 -14.26
N THR A 44 10.27 -12.40 -13.22
CA THR A 44 10.07 -13.34 -12.11
C THR A 44 8.70 -14.01 -12.10
N GLY A 45 7.87 -13.73 -13.08
CA GLY A 45 6.50 -14.25 -13.15
C GLY A 45 5.59 -13.67 -12.05
N GLY A 46 5.73 -12.38 -11.72
CA GLY A 46 4.88 -11.66 -10.80
C GLY A 46 5.42 -11.54 -9.37
N ARG A 47 6.72 -11.68 -9.15
CA ARG A 47 7.32 -11.59 -7.81
C ARG A 47 7.80 -10.19 -7.45
N SER A 48 6.97 -9.21 -7.71
CA SER A 48 7.14 -7.85 -7.18
C SER A 48 6.10 -7.60 -6.10
N MET A 49 6.52 -7.03 -4.97
CA MET A 49 5.67 -6.85 -3.79
C MET A 49 5.73 -5.42 -3.30
N VAL A 50 4.61 -4.94 -2.78
CA VAL A 50 4.53 -3.64 -2.09
C VAL A 50 4.24 -3.88 -0.62
N ILE A 51 5.11 -3.35 0.24
CA ILE A 51 4.92 -3.35 1.69
C ILE A 51 4.33 -1.99 2.08
N ILE A 52 3.17 -2.01 2.72
CA ILE A 52 2.44 -0.81 3.09
C ILE A 52 2.21 -0.76 4.60
N GLY A 53 2.33 0.42 5.17
CA GLY A 53 2.07 0.69 6.56
C GLY A 53 1.43 2.05 6.81
N ALA A 54 1.56 2.54 8.02
CA ALA A 54 0.95 3.77 8.52
C ALA A 54 1.23 5.01 7.64
N ALA A 55 2.35 5.06 6.95
CA ALA A 55 2.68 6.16 6.06
C ALA A 55 1.67 6.35 4.91
N MET A 56 0.87 5.35 4.62
CA MET A 56 -0.21 5.46 3.64
C MET A 56 -1.60 5.35 4.29
N ASN A 57 -1.78 4.50 5.31
CA ASN A 57 -3.08 4.26 5.93
C ASN A 57 -3.70 5.47 6.60
N HIS A 58 -2.86 6.32 7.19
CA HIS A 58 -3.31 7.40 8.08
C HIS A 58 -3.57 8.71 7.35
N TRP A 59 -3.59 8.69 6.04
CA TRP A 59 -3.92 9.85 5.21
C TRP A 59 -5.41 9.90 4.91
N TYR A 60 -5.93 11.09 4.69
CA TYR A 60 -7.36 11.32 4.51
C TYR A 60 -7.98 10.54 3.34
N HIS A 61 -7.30 10.49 2.21
CA HIS A 61 -7.73 9.74 1.01
C HIS A 61 -6.91 8.47 0.78
N SER A 62 -6.54 7.78 1.84
CA SER A 62 -5.69 6.58 1.77
C SER A 62 -6.32 5.42 1.00
N ASP A 63 -7.64 5.30 1.01
CA ASP A 63 -8.38 4.30 0.25
C ASP A 63 -8.14 4.42 -1.27
N MET A 64 -8.06 5.64 -1.79
CA MET A 64 -7.73 5.88 -3.20
C MET A 64 -6.28 5.52 -3.52
N ASN A 65 -5.35 5.84 -2.61
CA ASN A 65 -3.95 5.44 -2.73
C ASN A 65 -3.80 3.92 -2.75
N TYR A 66 -4.52 3.23 -1.89
CA TYR A 66 -4.56 1.77 -1.87
C TYR A 66 -5.06 1.18 -3.18
N ARG A 67 -6.13 1.73 -3.74
CA ARG A 67 -6.64 1.29 -5.04
C ARG A 67 -5.62 1.47 -6.16
N GLY A 68 -4.85 2.58 -6.13
CA GLY A 68 -3.76 2.80 -7.06
C GLY A 68 -2.69 1.70 -7.00
N VAL A 69 -2.27 1.34 -5.78
CA VAL A 69 -1.31 0.25 -5.56
C VAL A 69 -1.87 -1.11 -5.99
N ILE A 70 -3.13 -1.39 -5.66
CA ILE A 70 -3.78 -2.64 -6.07
C ILE A 70 -3.85 -2.75 -7.60
N ASN A 71 -4.22 -1.67 -8.28
CA ASN A 71 -4.24 -1.64 -9.74
C ASN A 71 -2.87 -1.93 -10.34
N MET A 72 -1.81 -1.33 -9.81
CA MET A 72 -0.44 -1.60 -10.23
C MET A 72 -0.08 -3.08 -10.07
N LEU A 73 -0.40 -3.68 -8.92
CA LEU A 73 -0.14 -5.10 -8.65
C LEU A 73 -0.93 -6.02 -9.59
N MET A 74 -2.17 -5.66 -9.92
CA MET A 74 -2.99 -6.40 -10.87
C MET A 74 -2.42 -6.31 -12.28
N LEU A 75 -2.07 -5.11 -12.75
CA LEU A 75 -1.52 -4.90 -14.09
C LEU A 75 -0.18 -5.62 -14.30
N CYS A 76 0.64 -5.70 -13.25
CA CYS A 76 1.91 -6.41 -13.27
C CYS A 76 1.81 -7.92 -12.97
N GLY A 77 0.59 -8.46 -12.81
CA GLY A 77 0.39 -9.89 -12.56
C GLY A 77 0.97 -10.40 -11.24
N CYS A 78 1.08 -9.54 -10.24
CA CYS A 78 1.74 -9.87 -8.96
C CYS A 78 0.81 -10.53 -7.94
N ILE A 79 -0.50 -10.53 -8.17
CA ILE A 79 -1.47 -11.05 -7.21
C ILE A 79 -1.51 -12.58 -7.23
N GLY A 80 -1.53 -13.18 -6.05
CA GLY A 80 -1.55 -14.64 -5.91
C GLY A 80 -0.23 -15.34 -6.22
N LYS A 81 0.87 -14.60 -6.27
CA LYS A 81 2.22 -15.12 -6.49
C LYS A 81 3.01 -15.13 -5.20
N SER A 82 3.69 -16.23 -4.92
CA SER A 82 4.62 -16.31 -3.79
C SER A 82 5.79 -15.35 -4.01
N GLY A 83 5.98 -14.41 -3.10
CA GLY A 83 6.96 -13.33 -3.21
C GLY A 83 6.49 -12.11 -4.01
N GLY A 84 5.21 -12.07 -4.40
CA GLY A 84 4.56 -10.93 -5.04
C GLY A 84 3.39 -10.41 -4.22
N GLY A 85 2.76 -9.37 -4.73
CA GLY A 85 1.50 -8.86 -4.23
C GLY A 85 1.61 -7.82 -3.11
N TRP A 86 0.70 -7.89 -2.19
CA TRP A 86 0.52 -6.90 -1.13
C TRP A 86 0.93 -7.45 0.22
N ALA A 87 1.87 -6.80 0.88
CA ALA A 87 2.22 -7.05 2.27
C ALA A 87 1.75 -5.86 3.12
N HIS A 88 0.58 -6.00 3.71
CA HIS A 88 0.02 -4.97 4.55
C HIS A 88 0.55 -5.10 5.98
N TYR A 89 0.96 -3.97 6.56
CA TYR A 89 1.22 -3.88 7.98
C TYR A 89 -0.08 -4.08 8.77
N VAL A 90 -0.17 -5.16 9.51
CA VAL A 90 -1.38 -5.54 10.23
C VAL A 90 -1.59 -4.74 11.51
N GLY A 91 -0.53 -4.15 12.02
CA GLY A 91 -0.52 -3.46 13.31
C GLY A 91 -0.13 -4.40 14.45
N GLN A 92 0.99 -4.11 15.08
CA GLN A 92 1.50 -4.93 16.18
C GLN A 92 0.52 -5.04 17.34
N GLU A 93 -0.32 -4.05 17.55
CA GLU A 93 -1.37 -4.02 18.57
C GLU A 93 -2.49 -5.04 18.30
N LYS A 94 -2.70 -5.44 17.05
CA LYS A 94 -3.71 -6.42 16.66
C LYS A 94 -3.20 -7.85 16.63
N LEU A 95 -1.89 -8.03 16.53
CA LEU A 95 -1.23 -9.33 16.51
C LEU A 95 -0.69 -9.75 17.88
N ARG A 96 -0.76 -8.87 18.84
CA ARG A 96 -0.32 -9.18 20.19
C ARG A 96 -1.25 -10.23 20.79
N PRO A 97 -0.81 -11.45 21.03
CA PRO A 97 -1.61 -12.38 21.81
C PRO A 97 -1.86 -11.75 23.17
N GLN A 98 -3.10 -11.66 23.56
CA GLN A 98 -3.45 -11.25 24.93
C GLN A 98 -3.09 -12.37 25.90
N THR A 99 -1.82 -12.66 25.98
CA THR A 99 -1.29 -13.64 26.92
C THR A 99 -0.71 -12.89 28.10
N GLY A 100 -1.18 -13.16 29.26
CA GLY A 100 -0.58 -12.65 30.48
C GLY A 100 -1.58 -12.29 31.56
N TRP A 101 -1.04 -11.99 32.68
CA TRP A 101 -1.78 -11.65 33.91
C TRP A 101 -2.73 -10.46 33.76
N THR A 102 -2.46 -9.55 32.83
CA THR A 102 -3.33 -8.41 32.57
C THR A 102 -4.71 -8.85 32.06
N ALA A 103 -4.76 -9.81 31.13
CA ALA A 103 -6.02 -10.34 30.62
C ALA A 103 -6.77 -11.10 31.73
N LEU A 104 -6.05 -11.84 32.58
CA LEU A 104 -6.63 -12.55 33.72
C LEU A 104 -7.15 -11.56 34.78
N ALA A 105 -6.41 -10.50 35.07
CA ALA A 105 -6.81 -9.47 36.00
C ALA A 105 -8.09 -8.74 35.55
N PHE A 106 -8.20 -8.43 34.26
CA PHE A 106 -9.42 -7.82 33.71
C PHE A 106 -10.61 -8.80 33.70
N ALA A 107 -10.37 -10.09 33.51
CA ALA A 107 -11.43 -11.10 33.58
C ALA A 107 -11.91 -11.35 35.00
N LEU A 108 -11.13 -11.02 36.01
CA LEU A 108 -11.51 -11.11 37.41
C LEU A 108 -12.26 -9.87 37.92
N ASP A 109 -12.22 -8.79 37.17
CA ASP A 109 -12.99 -7.56 37.49
C ASP A 109 -14.36 -7.62 36.79
N TRP A 110 -15.31 -8.24 37.44
CA TRP A 110 -16.69 -8.37 36.94
C TRP A 110 -17.44 -7.06 36.79
N ILE A 111 -16.94 -5.98 37.39
CA ILE A 111 -17.56 -4.65 37.36
C ILE A 111 -17.06 -3.89 36.11
N ARG A 112 -15.87 -4.24 35.61
CA ARG A 112 -15.25 -3.60 34.44
C ARG A 112 -14.88 -4.65 33.41
N PRO A 113 -15.80 -5.01 32.52
CA PRO A 113 -15.47 -5.94 31.45
C PRO A 113 -14.31 -5.37 30.62
N PRO A 114 -13.42 -6.24 30.08
CA PRO A 114 -12.32 -5.79 29.27
C PRO A 114 -12.83 -4.97 28.08
N ARG A 115 -12.39 -3.72 27.99
CA ARG A 115 -12.69 -2.89 26.85
C ARG A 115 -11.80 -3.33 25.70
N GLN A 116 -12.40 -3.67 24.58
CA GLN A 116 -11.65 -3.75 23.35
C GLN A 116 -11.08 -2.37 23.06
N GLN A 117 -9.77 -2.25 23.07
CA GLN A 117 -9.09 -1.09 22.53
C GLN A 117 -9.05 -1.29 21.01
N ASN A 118 -9.89 -0.54 20.32
CA ASN A 118 -9.82 -0.43 18.87
C ASN A 118 -8.71 0.52 18.48
#